data_727aa22939e01b72b53e845b63077e05
#
_entry.id   727aa22939e01b72b53e845b63077e05
#
_cell.length_a   1.000
_cell.length_b   1.000
_cell.length_c   1.000
_cell.angle_alpha   90.00
_cell.angle_beta   90.00
_cell.angle_gamma   90.00
#
_symmetry.space_group_name_H-M   'P 1'
#
loop_
_entity.id
_entity.type
_entity.pdbx_description
1 polymer ?
#
loop_
_entity_poly.entity_id
_entity_poly.type
_entity_poly.pdbx_seq_one_letter_code
_entity_poly.pdbx_strand_id
1 'polypeptide(L)'
;MHRLLIIVLWVVMAGARADEAAVLDKDFRTMMAWFPGVYDNQEQVYFEVEQEVDETLRHERIHHVFEPVDLPAFGEHVFYVQQHLNDDPAQIYRQRIYTFQPDYDEGAIRLTIHIPNDVASLVDAHLDPTKLSGLSPEKTRVLPGCDVFWRRQANHFLGYMTPDACSYVSSESGKRIIFNDDLLLTEEALWISDRAHDDEGNRVFGHPTGVPHKNRKARRFECWMTAMQRDGEWTFRRGLEIYDQGGMVWLETEEQPPEKVGIKMRNVRWPYGNNRPSLVLYAYRPDEDRAVSYAWADPSRSALASI
;
A
#
# COMPACT_ATOMS: atom_id res chain seq x y z
N MET A 1 -5.48 39.32 44.10
CA MET A 1 -6.10 39.08 42.75
C MET A 1 -5.20 38.35 41.78
N HIS A 2 -3.85 38.44 41.79
CA HIS A 2 -2.95 37.77 40.82
C HIS A 2 -2.89 36.24 40.90
N ARG A 3 -3.09 35.66 42.08
CA ARG A 3 -3.03 34.16 42.23
C ARG A 3 -4.24 33.42 41.64
N LEU A 4 -5.42 34.05 41.58
CA LEU A 4 -6.62 33.43 41.02
C LEU A 4 -6.56 33.39 39.49
N LEU A 5 -5.96 34.37 38.85
CA LEU A 5 -5.80 34.46 37.38
C LEU A 5 -4.88 33.36 36.86
N ILE A 6 -3.80 33.02 37.60
CA ILE A 6 -2.84 31.96 37.20
C ILE A 6 -3.49 30.59 37.25
N ILE A 7 -4.31 30.30 38.26
CA ILE A 7 -5.00 29.00 38.40
C ILE A 7 -6.02 28.79 37.29
N VAL A 8 -6.78 29.84 36.89
CA VAL A 8 -7.75 29.75 35.79
C VAL A 8 -7.04 29.50 34.48
N LEU A 9 -5.87 30.14 34.22
CA LEU A 9 -5.09 29.91 33.01
C LEU A 9 -4.58 28.47 32.88
N TRP A 10 -4.14 27.86 34.00
CA TRP A 10 -3.69 26.46 34.06
C TRP A 10 -4.83 25.46 33.80
N VAL A 11 -6.02 25.71 34.30
CA VAL A 11 -7.21 24.84 34.07
C VAL A 11 -7.65 24.92 32.60
N VAL A 12 -7.64 26.08 32.00
CA VAL A 12 -8.01 26.23 30.58
C VAL A 12 -6.99 25.56 29.65
N MET A 13 -5.69 25.68 29.92
CA MET A 13 -4.65 24.99 29.14
C MET A 13 -4.70 23.46 29.31
N ALA A 14 -5.00 22.96 30.49
CA ALA A 14 -5.15 21.52 30.72
C ALA A 14 -6.38 20.94 29.98
N GLY A 15 -7.48 21.70 29.93
CA GLY A 15 -8.67 21.31 29.18
C GLY A 15 -8.42 21.25 27.67
N ALA A 16 -7.76 22.27 27.12
CA ALA A 16 -7.45 22.29 25.67
C ALA A 16 -6.53 21.13 25.24
N ARG A 17 -5.51 20.80 26.02
CA ARG A 17 -4.62 19.67 25.75
C ARG A 17 -5.35 18.32 25.84
N ALA A 18 -6.28 18.15 26.77
CA ALA A 18 -7.08 16.92 26.87
C ALA A 18 -8.01 16.75 25.66
N ASP A 19 -8.59 17.83 25.15
CA ASP A 19 -9.41 17.81 23.95
C ASP A 19 -8.57 17.48 22.69
N GLU A 20 -7.38 18.05 22.56
CA GLU A 20 -6.45 17.74 21.46
C GLU A 20 -6.01 16.28 21.48
N ALA A 21 -5.68 15.73 22.64
CA ALA A 21 -5.33 14.31 22.79
C ALA A 21 -6.50 13.39 22.41
N ALA A 22 -7.72 13.72 22.84
CA ALA A 22 -8.91 12.93 22.51
C ALA A 22 -9.22 12.97 21.00
N VAL A 23 -8.96 14.09 20.33
CA VAL A 23 -9.08 14.20 18.87
C VAL A 23 -8.03 13.33 18.18
N LEU A 24 -6.77 13.39 18.61
CA LEU A 24 -5.68 12.58 18.05
C LEU A 24 -5.95 11.09 18.23
N ASP A 25 -6.46 10.65 19.37
CA ASP A 25 -6.84 9.25 19.61
C ASP A 25 -7.96 8.78 18.67
N LYS A 26 -8.93 9.65 18.40
CA LYS A 26 -9.99 9.35 17.42
C LYS A 26 -9.43 9.24 16.00
N ASP A 27 -8.55 10.15 15.63
CA ASP A 27 -7.91 10.17 14.32
C ASP A 27 -7.00 8.95 14.15
N PHE A 28 -6.28 8.57 15.20
CA PHE A 28 -5.48 7.36 15.22
C PHE A 28 -6.31 6.10 14.96
N ARG A 29 -7.43 5.92 15.66
CA ARG A 29 -8.34 4.79 15.40
C ARG A 29 -8.88 4.79 13.97
N THR A 30 -9.18 5.96 13.42
CA THR A 30 -9.64 6.09 12.03
C THR A 30 -8.54 5.67 11.05
N MET A 31 -7.31 6.12 11.28
CA MET A 31 -6.17 5.76 10.44
C MET A 31 -5.89 4.26 10.50
N MET A 32 -5.94 3.64 11.67
CA MET A 32 -5.76 2.19 11.82
C MET A 32 -6.85 1.37 11.14
N ALA A 33 -8.04 1.93 10.93
CA ALA A 33 -9.10 1.31 10.13
C ALA A 33 -8.86 1.48 8.61
N TRP A 34 -8.24 2.58 8.18
CA TRP A 34 -8.04 2.87 6.75
C TRP A 34 -6.74 2.30 6.18
N PHE A 35 -5.66 2.30 6.97
CA PHE A 35 -4.31 1.99 6.49
C PHE A 35 -4.11 0.53 6.04
N PRO A 36 -4.59 -0.51 6.76
CA PRO A 36 -4.36 -1.90 6.36
C PRO A 36 -4.96 -2.24 5.02
N GLY A 37 -4.33 -3.16 4.29
CA GLY A 37 -4.85 -3.75 3.08
C GLY A 37 -3.85 -3.77 1.93
N VAL A 38 -4.37 -4.08 0.76
CA VAL A 38 -3.63 -4.14 -0.49
C VAL A 38 -3.89 -2.87 -1.30
N TYR A 39 -2.84 -2.33 -1.91
CA TYR A 39 -2.93 -1.14 -2.76
C TYR A 39 -2.10 -1.33 -4.03
N ASP A 40 -2.57 -0.76 -5.14
CA ASP A 40 -1.89 -0.86 -6.43
C ASP A 40 -2.16 0.38 -7.29
N ASN A 41 -1.18 0.84 -8.05
CA ASN A 41 -1.32 1.95 -8.97
C ASN A 41 -1.58 1.51 -10.43
N GLN A 42 -2.10 0.29 -10.65
CA GLN A 42 -2.37 -0.26 -11.99
C GLN A 42 -3.23 0.66 -12.86
N GLU A 43 -4.19 1.37 -12.26
CA GLU A 43 -5.07 2.28 -12.99
C GLU A 43 -4.29 3.49 -13.51
N GLN A 44 -3.39 4.06 -12.70
CA GLN A 44 -2.52 5.15 -13.11
C GLN A 44 -1.63 4.73 -14.28
N VAL A 45 -0.89 3.63 -14.12
CA VAL A 45 0.02 3.11 -15.14
C VAL A 45 -0.73 2.76 -16.43
N TYR A 46 -1.90 2.15 -16.32
CA TYR A 46 -2.73 1.86 -17.49
C TYR A 46 -3.10 3.12 -18.28
N PHE A 47 -3.55 4.17 -17.61
CA PHE A 47 -3.94 5.40 -18.29
C PHE A 47 -2.75 6.22 -18.81
N GLU A 48 -1.58 6.10 -18.18
CA GLU A 48 -0.36 6.71 -18.72
C GLU A 48 0.06 6.06 -20.06
N VAL A 49 -0.11 4.74 -20.17
CA VAL A 49 0.11 4.02 -21.45
C VAL A 49 -0.94 4.40 -22.50
N GLU A 50 -2.22 4.41 -22.14
CA GLU A 50 -3.32 4.77 -23.06
C GLU A 50 -3.24 6.23 -23.55
N GLN A 51 -2.64 7.11 -22.76
CA GLN A 51 -2.43 8.53 -23.09
C GLN A 51 -1.09 8.77 -23.81
N GLU A 52 -0.35 7.71 -24.13
CA GLU A 52 0.95 7.77 -24.79
C GLU A 52 1.96 8.67 -24.03
N VAL A 53 1.89 8.69 -22.69
CA VAL A 53 2.89 9.36 -21.86
C VAL A 53 4.26 8.78 -22.17
N ASP A 54 5.27 9.65 -22.30
CA ASP A 54 6.66 9.23 -22.54
C ASP A 54 7.10 8.20 -21.49
N GLU A 55 7.76 7.12 -21.92
CA GLU A 55 8.17 6.01 -21.04
C GLU A 55 9.02 6.47 -19.86
N THR A 56 9.84 7.50 -20.05
CA THR A 56 10.69 8.08 -18.98
C THR A 56 9.90 8.88 -17.94
N LEU A 57 8.63 9.16 -18.23
CA LEU A 57 7.69 9.89 -17.37
C LEU A 57 6.54 9.01 -16.86
N ARG A 58 6.55 7.70 -17.15
CA ARG A 58 5.57 6.76 -16.61
C ARG A 58 5.97 6.31 -15.22
N HIS A 59 4.97 6.10 -14.38
CA HIS A 59 5.19 5.50 -13.08
C HIS A 59 5.51 4.01 -13.20
N GLU A 60 6.39 3.54 -12.34
CA GLU A 60 6.53 2.10 -12.11
C GLU A 60 5.24 1.57 -11.49
N ARG A 61 4.85 0.37 -11.87
CA ARG A 61 3.74 -0.30 -11.21
C ARG A 61 4.23 -0.93 -9.92
N ILE A 62 3.68 -0.48 -8.81
CA ILE A 62 4.01 -0.98 -7.47
C ILE A 62 2.75 -1.53 -6.81
N HIS A 63 2.84 -2.77 -6.38
CA HIS A 63 1.83 -3.44 -5.56
C HIS A 63 2.27 -3.43 -4.11
N HIS A 64 1.39 -3.02 -3.21
CA HIS A 64 1.68 -2.86 -1.78
C HIS A 64 0.77 -3.76 -0.95
N VAL A 65 1.36 -4.48 0.00
CA VAL A 65 0.65 -5.21 1.05
C VAL A 65 1.02 -4.58 2.39
N PHE A 66 0.01 -4.14 3.15
CA PHE A 66 0.13 -3.68 4.52
C PHE A 66 -0.72 -4.58 5.42
N GLU A 67 -0.10 -5.63 5.97
CA GLU A 67 -0.79 -6.65 6.75
C GLU A 67 -0.57 -6.40 8.25
N PRO A 68 -1.65 -6.25 9.05
CA PRO A 68 -1.54 -6.21 10.49
C PRO A 68 -0.94 -7.49 11.03
N VAL A 69 0.04 -7.42 11.92
CA VAL A 69 0.74 -8.58 12.47
C VAL A 69 0.87 -8.48 13.98
N ASP A 70 0.82 -9.62 14.66
CA ASP A 70 1.02 -9.70 16.11
C ASP A 70 2.52 -9.85 16.43
N LEU A 71 3.15 -8.70 16.68
CA LEU A 71 4.56 -8.60 17.06
C LEU A 71 4.69 -7.70 18.31
N PRO A 72 4.33 -8.19 19.51
CA PRO A 72 4.22 -7.36 20.71
C PRO A 72 5.53 -6.69 21.15
N ALA A 73 6.68 -7.22 20.71
CA ALA A 73 7.98 -6.59 20.95
C ALA A 73 8.14 -5.23 20.22
N PHE A 74 7.35 -4.97 19.18
CA PHE A 74 7.35 -3.71 18.43
C PHE A 74 6.26 -2.74 18.87
N GLY A 75 5.25 -3.19 19.61
CA GLY A 75 4.12 -2.39 20.08
C GLY A 75 2.78 -3.02 19.72
N GLU A 76 1.71 -2.21 19.83
CA GLU A 76 0.33 -2.66 19.63
C GLU A 76 -0.10 -2.61 18.15
N HIS A 77 0.32 -1.59 17.40
CA HIS A 77 -0.10 -1.36 16.02
C HIS A 77 1.09 -1.58 15.06
N VAL A 78 1.23 -2.83 14.65
CA VAL A 78 2.37 -3.30 13.84
C VAL A 78 1.88 -3.86 12.52
N PHE A 79 2.58 -3.52 11.43
CA PHE A 79 2.27 -3.99 10.09
C PHE A 79 3.52 -4.59 9.44
N TYR A 80 3.35 -5.77 8.87
CA TYR A 80 4.28 -6.28 7.87
C TYR A 80 3.98 -5.60 6.54
N VAL A 81 5.03 -5.14 5.87
CA VAL A 81 4.94 -4.45 4.58
C VAL A 81 5.75 -5.20 3.54
N GLN A 82 5.10 -5.55 2.44
CA GLN A 82 5.76 -6.07 1.25
C GLN A 82 5.31 -5.31 0.02
N GLN A 83 6.25 -4.98 -0.84
CA GLN A 83 5.99 -4.30 -2.11
C GLN A 83 6.68 -5.08 -3.23
N HIS A 84 5.98 -5.25 -4.35
CA HIS A 84 6.58 -5.84 -5.54
C HIS A 84 6.27 -5.01 -6.80
N LEU A 85 7.11 -5.18 -7.82
CA LEU A 85 7.02 -4.43 -9.06
C LEU A 85 6.26 -5.22 -10.13
N ASN A 86 5.69 -4.50 -11.08
CA ASN A 86 5.20 -5.01 -12.35
C ASN A 86 4.15 -6.13 -12.27
N ASP A 87 3.37 -6.21 -11.19
CA ASP A 87 2.40 -7.30 -10.96
C ASP A 87 3.06 -8.69 -10.84
N ASP A 88 4.37 -8.71 -10.56
CA ASP A 88 5.16 -9.92 -10.41
C ASP A 88 5.55 -10.13 -8.93
N PRO A 89 4.91 -11.09 -8.22
CA PRO A 89 5.22 -11.35 -6.81
C PRO A 89 6.68 -11.74 -6.55
N ALA A 90 7.40 -12.21 -7.57
CA ALA A 90 8.82 -12.55 -7.43
C ALA A 90 9.74 -11.32 -7.46
N GLN A 91 9.27 -10.19 -7.98
CA GLN A 91 10.03 -8.95 -8.02
C GLN A 91 9.82 -8.12 -6.74
N ILE A 92 10.28 -8.64 -5.60
CA ILE A 92 10.16 -7.94 -4.32
C ILE A 92 11.01 -6.67 -4.34
N TYR A 93 10.33 -5.53 -4.23
CA TYR A 93 10.95 -4.21 -4.20
C TYR A 93 11.35 -3.80 -2.77
N ARG A 94 10.47 -4.06 -1.79
CA ARG A 94 10.67 -3.60 -0.41
C ARG A 94 9.95 -4.49 0.60
N GLN A 95 10.60 -4.73 1.75
CA GLN A 95 9.98 -5.34 2.93
C GLN A 95 10.33 -4.53 4.17
N ARG A 96 9.35 -4.27 5.05
CA ARG A 96 9.48 -3.44 6.25
C ARG A 96 8.56 -3.94 7.35
N ILE A 97 8.85 -3.52 8.57
CA ILE A 97 7.87 -3.52 9.67
C ILE A 97 7.56 -2.06 9.97
N TYR A 98 6.29 -1.72 9.97
CA TYR A 98 5.79 -0.40 10.32
C TYR A 98 5.13 -0.44 11.69
N THR A 99 5.44 0.55 12.53
CA THR A 99 4.77 0.72 13.83
C THR A 99 4.13 2.09 13.89
N PHE A 100 2.92 2.14 14.42
CA PHE A 100 2.16 3.38 14.55
C PHE A 100 1.83 3.68 16.00
N GLN A 101 1.94 4.95 16.38
CA GLN A 101 1.51 5.43 17.70
C GLN A 101 1.11 6.90 17.63
N PRO A 102 0.20 7.37 18.50
CA PRO A 102 -0.02 8.79 18.69
C PRO A 102 1.24 9.46 19.24
N ASP A 103 1.60 10.60 18.67
CA ASP A 103 2.63 11.51 19.17
C ASP A 103 1.97 12.80 19.64
N TYR A 104 1.74 12.88 20.93
CA TYR A 104 1.01 14.01 21.52
C TYR A 104 1.82 15.31 21.56
N ASP A 105 3.14 15.22 21.52
CA ASP A 105 4.02 16.39 21.47
C ASP A 105 4.03 17.00 20.07
N GLU A 106 4.05 16.16 19.02
CA GLU A 106 3.96 16.59 17.63
C GLU A 106 2.50 16.89 17.21
N GLY A 107 1.51 16.38 17.97
CA GLY A 107 0.09 16.46 17.58
C GLY A 107 -0.20 15.71 16.28
N ALA A 108 0.42 14.56 16.09
CA ALA A 108 0.37 13.75 14.88
C ALA A 108 0.42 12.25 15.20
N ILE A 109 0.09 11.41 14.23
CA ILE A 109 0.32 9.97 14.31
C ILE A 109 1.72 9.70 13.74
N ARG A 110 2.59 9.09 14.55
CA ARG A 110 3.94 8.73 14.15
C ARG A 110 3.96 7.32 13.56
N LEU A 111 4.52 7.18 12.38
CA LEU A 111 4.93 5.93 11.77
C LEU A 111 6.45 5.80 11.88
N THR A 112 6.93 4.75 12.56
CA THR A 112 8.34 4.39 12.55
C THR A 112 8.58 3.21 11.61
N ILE A 113 9.60 3.33 10.76
CA ILE A 113 9.95 2.36 9.72
C ILE A 113 11.13 1.51 10.20
N HIS A 114 10.87 0.22 10.44
CA HIS A 114 11.89 -0.76 10.79
C HIS A 114 12.31 -1.55 9.56
N ILE A 115 13.60 -1.59 9.29
CA ILE A 115 14.21 -2.31 8.17
C ILE A 115 14.76 -3.64 8.70
N PRO A 116 14.15 -4.79 8.38
CA PRO A 116 14.67 -6.09 8.82
C PRO A 116 16.08 -6.34 8.29
N ASN A 117 16.95 -6.94 9.13
CA ASN A 117 18.32 -7.28 8.74
C ASN A 117 18.34 -8.46 7.75
N ASP A 118 17.38 -9.39 7.86
CA ASP A 118 17.20 -10.52 6.94
C ASP A 118 15.83 -10.43 6.28
N VAL A 119 15.76 -9.75 5.13
CA VAL A 119 14.52 -9.60 4.36
C VAL A 119 14.16 -10.88 3.59
N ALA A 120 15.14 -11.71 3.24
CA ALA A 120 14.90 -12.91 2.43
C ALA A 120 14.05 -13.94 3.18
N SER A 121 14.23 -14.07 4.49
CA SER A 121 13.44 -14.99 5.33
C SER A 121 11.98 -14.54 5.49
N LEU A 122 11.67 -13.28 5.20
CA LEU A 122 10.36 -12.68 5.42
C LEU A 122 9.50 -12.59 4.15
N VAL A 123 9.97 -13.13 3.03
CA VAL A 123 9.19 -13.15 1.77
C VAL A 123 7.85 -13.84 2.01
N ASP A 124 6.76 -13.14 1.66
CA ASP A 124 5.36 -13.61 1.82
C ASP A 124 4.97 -13.93 3.28
N ALA A 125 5.54 -13.22 4.25
CA ALA A 125 5.19 -13.38 5.66
C ALA A 125 3.74 -12.97 5.97
N HIS A 126 3.07 -12.22 5.10
CA HIS A 126 1.63 -11.95 5.18
C HIS A 126 0.78 -13.18 4.87
N LEU A 127 1.31 -14.16 4.11
CA LEU A 127 0.66 -15.45 3.82
C LEU A 127 1.04 -16.53 4.84
N ASP A 128 2.22 -16.40 5.45
CA ASP A 128 2.73 -17.32 6.47
C ASP A 128 3.31 -16.53 7.66
N PRO A 129 2.48 -16.15 8.64
CA PRO A 129 2.93 -15.38 9.80
C PRO A 129 4.01 -16.08 10.65
N THR A 130 4.21 -17.40 10.50
CA THR A 130 5.27 -18.11 11.24
C THR A 130 6.65 -17.62 10.87
N LYS A 131 6.84 -17.05 9.68
CA LYS A 131 8.09 -16.41 9.23
C LYS A 131 8.50 -15.20 10.06
N LEU A 132 7.53 -14.57 10.73
CA LEU A 132 7.78 -13.44 11.64
C LEU A 132 8.16 -13.90 13.05
N SER A 133 8.12 -15.20 13.33
CA SER A 133 8.43 -15.74 14.65
C SER A 133 9.85 -15.38 15.09
N GLY A 134 9.96 -14.77 16.27
CA GLY A 134 11.24 -14.35 16.83
C GLY A 134 11.85 -13.11 16.15
N LEU A 135 11.12 -12.40 15.29
CA LEU A 135 11.49 -11.06 14.85
C LEU A 135 11.32 -10.09 16.03
N SER A 136 12.32 -9.24 16.25
CA SER A 136 12.33 -8.24 17.32
C SER A 136 13.01 -6.95 16.85
N PRO A 137 12.85 -5.82 17.55
CA PRO A 137 13.49 -4.56 17.18
C PRO A 137 15.00 -4.65 16.98
N GLU A 138 15.69 -5.49 17.76
CA GLU A 138 17.14 -5.69 17.68
C GLU A 138 17.59 -6.37 16.37
N LYS A 139 16.67 -7.07 15.70
CA LYS A 139 16.86 -7.68 14.38
C LYS A 139 16.50 -6.75 13.22
N THR A 140 16.22 -5.50 13.54
CA THR A 140 15.91 -4.46 12.57
C THR A 140 16.80 -3.25 12.79
N ARG A 141 16.81 -2.35 11.83
CA ARG A 141 17.39 -1.02 11.99
C ARG A 141 16.34 0.04 11.70
N VAL A 142 16.38 1.13 12.44
CA VAL A 142 15.61 2.35 12.19
C VAL A 142 16.60 3.43 11.78
N LEU A 143 16.28 4.17 10.72
CA LEU A 143 17.09 5.30 10.30
C LEU A 143 16.63 6.55 11.08
N PRO A 144 17.52 7.23 11.81
CA PRO A 144 17.16 8.44 12.55
C PRO A 144 16.58 9.51 11.62
N GLY A 145 15.52 10.18 12.08
CA GLY A 145 14.85 11.25 11.33
C GLY A 145 13.95 10.79 10.20
N CYS A 146 13.78 9.47 9.98
CA CYS A 146 12.97 8.90 8.92
C CYS A 146 11.55 8.50 9.36
N ASP A 147 11.11 8.98 10.52
CA ASP A 147 9.71 8.84 10.93
C ASP A 147 8.79 9.64 10.01
N VAL A 148 7.61 9.09 9.72
CA VAL A 148 6.55 9.79 9.00
C VAL A 148 5.47 10.21 9.99
N PHE A 149 5.08 11.47 9.94
CA PHE A 149 4.04 12.03 10.77
C PHE A 149 2.77 12.25 9.96
N TRP A 150 1.63 11.83 10.51
CA TRP A 150 0.35 11.92 9.84
C TRP A 150 -0.61 12.82 10.59
N ARG A 151 -1.20 13.78 9.88
CA ARG A 151 -2.24 14.66 10.42
C ARG A 151 -3.51 14.54 9.62
N ARG A 152 -4.63 14.45 10.32
CA ARG A 152 -5.93 14.41 9.69
C ARG A 152 -6.32 15.77 9.14
N GLN A 153 -6.83 15.76 7.93
CA GLN A 153 -7.60 16.83 7.30
C GLN A 153 -9.10 16.43 7.29
N ALA A 154 -9.95 17.17 6.58
CA ALA A 154 -11.38 16.90 6.60
C ALA A 154 -11.75 15.45 6.25
N ASN A 155 -11.20 14.91 5.15
CA ASN A 155 -11.55 13.60 4.58
C ASN A 155 -10.33 12.73 4.20
N HIS A 156 -9.14 13.09 4.64
CA HIS A 156 -7.90 12.36 4.39
C HIS A 156 -6.87 12.63 5.49
N PHE A 157 -5.79 11.87 5.48
CA PHE A 157 -4.58 12.13 6.26
C PHE A 157 -3.48 12.60 5.32
N LEU A 158 -2.72 13.60 5.75
CA LEU A 158 -1.46 13.99 5.12
C LEU A 158 -0.31 13.42 5.94
N GLY A 159 0.56 12.66 5.27
CA GLY A 159 1.81 12.15 5.81
C GLY A 159 2.98 13.01 5.33
N TYR A 160 3.91 13.29 6.22
CA TYR A 160 5.11 14.08 5.95
C TYR A 160 6.27 13.62 6.80
N MET A 161 7.48 13.86 6.34
CA MET A 161 8.71 13.73 7.14
C MET A 161 9.17 15.10 7.64
N THR A 162 9.94 15.12 8.71
CA THR A 162 10.68 16.35 9.08
C THR A 162 11.64 16.68 7.92
N PRO A 163 11.56 17.88 7.32
CA PRO A 163 12.36 18.21 6.16
C PRO A 163 13.84 17.96 6.37
N ASP A 164 14.46 17.23 5.43
CA ASP A 164 15.89 16.91 5.37
C ASP A 164 16.47 16.13 6.58
N ALA A 165 15.61 15.67 7.50
CA ALA A 165 16.05 14.92 8.67
C ALA A 165 16.39 13.45 8.32
N CYS A 166 15.68 12.86 7.36
CA CYS A 166 15.92 11.48 6.93
C CYS A 166 17.07 11.42 5.94
N SER A 167 18.21 10.84 6.33
CA SER A 167 19.33 10.68 5.40
C SER A 167 20.20 9.48 5.74
N TYR A 168 20.88 8.96 4.72
CA TYR A 168 21.95 7.97 4.89
C TYR A 168 23.10 8.21 3.90
N VAL A 169 24.26 7.63 4.16
CA VAL A 169 25.37 7.63 3.20
C VAL A 169 25.26 6.37 2.34
N SER A 170 25.12 6.56 1.03
CA SER A 170 25.09 5.46 0.07
C SER A 170 26.42 4.72 0.07
N SER A 171 26.40 3.39 0.26
CA SER A 171 27.58 2.56 0.17
C SER A 171 28.14 2.45 -1.25
N GLU A 172 27.34 2.71 -2.25
CA GLU A 172 27.70 2.63 -3.66
C GLU A 172 28.39 3.92 -4.15
N SER A 173 27.78 5.07 -3.86
CA SER A 173 28.29 6.37 -4.34
C SER A 173 29.11 7.13 -3.33
N GLY A 174 29.07 6.76 -2.04
CA GLY A 174 29.66 7.52 -0.93
C GLY A 174 28.97 8.86 -0.65
N LYS A 175 27.94 9.22 -1.41
CA LYS A 175 27.18 10.45 -1.22
C LYS A 175 26.12 10.31 -0.13
N ARG A 176 25.84 11.40 0.55
CA ARG A 176 24.69 11.50 1.44
C ARG A 176 23.43 11.64 0.60
N ILE A 177 22.44 10.80 0.87
CA ILE A 177 21.13 10.83 0.23
C ILE A 177 20.10 11.26 1.27
N ILE A 178 19.32 12.27 0.94
CA ILE A 178 18.34 12.90 1.82
C ILE A 178 16.95 12.58 1.26
N PHE A 179 16.07 12.03 2.11
CA PHE A 179 14.70 11.63 1.75
C PHE A 179 13.68 12.61 2.32
N ASN A 180 12.67 12.89 1.51
CA ASN A 180 11.49 13.67 1.89
C ASN A 180 10.27 13.05 1.21
N ASP A 181 9.38 12.43 1.99
CA ASP A 181 8.17 11.80 1.49
C ASP A 181 6.96 12.65 1.85
N ASP A 182 6.08 12.82 0.86
CA ASP A 182 4.75 13.36 1.03
C ASP A 182 3.72 12.28 0.71
N LEU A 183 2.78 12.05 1.63
CA LEU A 183 1.81 10.99 1.50
C LEU A 183 0.40 11.53 1.72
N LEU A 184 -0.58 10.86 1.10
CA LEU A 184 -1.99 11.13 1.32
C LEU A 184 -2.73 9.81 1.48
N LEU A 185 -3.42 9.62 2.61
CA LEU A 185 -4.25 8.45 2.87
C LEU A 185 -5.72 8.85 2.92
N THR A 186 -6.54 8.16 2.15
CA THR A 186 -8.00 8.15 2.28
C THR A 186 -8.47 6.73 2.61
N GLU A 187 -9.76 6.53 2.81
CA GLU A 187 -10.32 5.19 2.96
C GLU A 187 -10.08 4.28 1.74
N GLU A 188 -9.95 4.88 0.54
CA GLU A 188 -9.89 4.16 -0.75
C GLU A 188 -8.54 4.26 -1.46
N ALA A 189 -7.60 5.06 -0.96
CA ALA A 189 -6.35 5.32 -1.68
C ALA A 189 -5.20 5.72 -0.76
N LEU A 190 -3.99 5.37 -1.16
CA LEU A 190 -2.73 5.83 -0.59
C LEU A 190 -1.86 6.41 -1.71
N TRP A 191 -1.66 7.72 -1.71
CA TRP A 191 -0.75 8.37 -2.65
C TRP A 191 0.61 8.54 -2.00
N ILE A 192 1.66 8.24 -2.75
CA ILE A 192 3.03 8.23 -2.24
C ILE A 192 3.91 9.03 -3.19
N SER A 193 4.53 10.07 -2.67
CA SER A 193 5.54 10.87 -3.35
C SER A 193 6.85 10.74 -2.60
N ASP A 194 7.58 9.65 -2.85
CA ASP A 194 8.93 9.46 -2.34
C ASP A 194 9.89 10.34 -3.14
N ARG A 195 10.72 11.13 -2.46
CA ARG A 195 11.72 11.99 -3.10
C ARG A 195 13.04 11.88 -2.37
N ALA A 196 14.13 11.80 -3.14
CA ALA A 196 15.46 11.88 -2.57
C ALA A 196 16.39 12.71 -3.44
N HIS A 197 17.27 13.45 -2.79
CA HIS A 197 18.31 14.25 -3.41
C HIS A 197 19.66 14.06 -2.71
N ASP A 198 20.75 14.39 -3.40
CA ASP A 198 22.07 14.47 -2.78
C ASP A 198 22.30 15.84 -2.10
N ASP A 199 23.46 16.03 -1.47
CA ASP A 199 23.84 17.28 -0.80
C ASP A 199 23.94 18.48 -1.76
N GLU A 200 24.05 18.22 -3.06
CA GLU A 200 24.08 19.26 -4.11
C GLU A 200 22.66 19.61 -4.63
N GLY A 201 21.63 18.93 -4.14
CA GLY A 201 20.23 19.07 -4.56
C GLY A 201 19.89 18.33 -5.85
N ASN A 202 20.78 17.48 -6.36
CA ASN A 202 20.45 16.65 -7.53
C ASN A 202 19.49 15.56 -7.13
N ARG A 203 18.44 15.36 -7.92
CA ARG A 203 17.50 14.27 -7.71
C ARG A 203 18.18 12.91 -7.85
N VAL A 204 18.10 12.08 -6.84
CA VAL A 204 18.59 10.70 -6.82
C VAL A 204 17.45 9.72 -7.04
N PHE A 205 16.29 10.01 -6.47
CA PHE A 205 15.10 9.16 -6.52
C PHE A 205 13.83 10.00 -6.58
N GLY A 206 12.73 9.39 -7.02
CA GLY A 206 11.40 10.00 -7.11
C GLY A 206 11.01 10.37 -8.55
N HIS A 207 9.71 10.51 -8.75
CA HIS A 207 9.15 10.77 -10.08
C HIS A 207 9.58 12.17 -10.61
N PRO A 208 10.03 12.29 -11.86
CA PRO A 208 10.62 13.52 -12.39
C PRO A 208 9.67 14.72 -12.40
N THR A 209 8.37 14.49 -12.51
CA THR A 209 7.36 15.57 -12.50
C THR A 209 6.78 15.84 -11.12
N GLY A 210 7.18 15.08 -10.09
CA GLY A 210 6.62 15.19 -8.74
C GLY A 210 5.18 14.66 -8.59
N VAL A 211 4.64 14.03 -9.62
CA VAL A 211 3.33 13.37 -9.51
C VAL A 211 3.46 12.14 -8.62
N PRO A 212 2.59 11.94 -7.61
CA PRO A 212 2.68 10.80 -6.71
C PRO A 212 2.25 9.50 -7.40
N HIS A 213 2.73 8.35 -6.89
CA HIS A 213 2.12 7.05 -7.13
C HIS A 213 0.71 7.04 -6.52
N LYS A 214 -0.32 6.94 -7.35
CA LYS A 214 -1.73 6.99 -6.94
C LYS A 214 -2.26 5.59 -6.72
N ASN A 215 -1.91 5.00 -5.59
CA ASN A 215 -2.31 3.63 -5.28
C ASN A 215 -3.76 3.62 -4.80
N ARG A 216 -4.58 2.78 -5.42
CA ARG A 216 -5.95 2.51 -5.00
C ARG A 216 -5.99 1.31 -4.07
N LYS A 217 -6.83 1.39 -3.03
CA LYS A 217 -7.07 0.27 -2.14
C LYS A 217 -7.84 -0.81 -2.88
N ALA A 218 -7.33 -2.04 -2.82
CA ALA A 218 -7.97 -3.19 -3.43
C ALA A 218 -9.06 -3.76 -2.52
N ARG A 219 -10.19 -4.13 -3.11
CA ARG A 219 -11.17 -4.98 -2.43
C ARG A 219 -10.82 -6.43 -2.70
N ARG A 220 -10.90 -7.25 -1.67
CA ARG A 220 -10.69 -8.69 -1.75
C ARG A 220 -12.00 -9.40 -2.05
N PHE A 221 -11.97 -10.33 -2.97
CA PHE A 221 -13.07 -11.20 -3.33
C PHE A 221 -12.62 -12.65 -3.17
N GLU A 222 -13.44 -13.45 -2.52
CA GLU A 222 -13.30 -14.90 -2.56
C GLU A 222 -14.02 -15.42 -3.80
N CYS A 223 -13.37 -16.30 -4.54
CA CYS A 223 -13.95 -16.90 -5.73
C CYS A 223 -13.68 -18.41 -5.80
N TRP A 224 -14.42 -19.05 -6.66
CA TRP A 224 -14.15 -20.39 -7.13
C TRP A 224 -14.15 -20.41 -8.65
N MET A 225 -13.35 -21.30 -9.23
CA MET A 225 -13.18 -21.42 -10.68
C MET A 225 -13.37 -22.86 -11.10
N THR A 226 -13.90 -23.03 -12.31
CA THR A 226 -13.96 -24.31 -12.98
C THR A 226 -13.40 -24.19 -14.39
N ALA A 227 -12.69 -25.22 -14.86
CA ALA A 227 -12.28 -25.34 -16.24
C ALA A 227 -12.57 -26.75 -16.75
N MET A 228 -13.10 -26.85 -17.96
CA MET A 228 -13.33 -28.14 -18.61
C MET A 228 -12.02 -28.63 -19.20
N GLN A 229 -11.66 -29.85 -18.87
CA GLN A 229 -10.50 -30.57 -19.44
C GLN A 229 -10.83 -31.11 -20.84
N ARG A 230 -9.81 -31.52 -21.60
CA ARG A 230 -9.98 -32.08 -22.96
C ARG A 230 -10.81 -33.37 -23.02
N ASP A 231 -10.81 -34.14 -21.94
CA ASP A 231 -11.61 -35.37 -21.81
C ASP A 231 -13.07 -35.11 -21.40
N GLY A 232 -13.43 -33.82 -21.14
CA GLY A 232 -14.76 -33.42 -20.74
C GLY A 232 -14.98 -33.40 -19.21
N GLU A 233 -13.98 -33.79 -18.42
CA GLU A 233 -14.03 -33.66 -16.98
C GLU A 233 -13.80 -32.24 -16.53
N TRP A 234 -14.18 -31.91 -15.28
CA TRP A 234 -14.08 -30.54 -14.74
C TRP A 234 -13.02 -30.47 -13.65
N THR A 235 -12.04 -29.58 -13.85
CA THR A 235 -11.19 -29.11 -12.76
C THR A 235 -11.94 -28.05 -11.96
N PHE A 236 -11.89 -28.14 -10.65
CA PHE A 236 -12.56 -27.23 -9.75
C PHE A 236 -11.62 -26.74 -8.62
N ARG A 237 -11.57 -25.43 -8.40
CA ARG A 237 -10.79 -24.81 -7.32
C ARG A 237 -11.67 -23.86 -6.52
N ARG A 238 -11.57 -23.96 -5.19
CA ARG A 238 -12.27 -23.07 -4.22
C ARG A 238 -11.27 -22.31 -3.39
N GLY A 239 -11.78 -21.27 -2.69
CA GLY A 239 -10.98 -20.46 -1.77
C GLY A 239 -9.89 -19.67 -2.48
N LEU A 240 -10.10 -19.33 -3.76
CA LEU A 240 -9.22 -18.44 -4.48
C LEU A 240 -9.52 -16.99 -4.07
N GLU A 241 -8.48 -16.23 -3.79
CA GLU A 241 -8.60 -14.81 -3.50
C GLU A 241 -8.17 -14.00 -4.71
N ILE A 242 -8.99 -13.03 -5.08
CA ILE A 242 -8.71 -12.10 -6.16
C ILE A 242 -8.96 -10.67 -5.69
N TYR A 243 -8.12 -9.76 -6.14
CA TYR A 243 -8.22 -8.35 -5.82
C TYR A 243 -8.66 -7.54 -7.03
N ASP A 244 -9.44 -6.48 -6.82
CA ASP A 244 -9.90 -5.58 -7.90
C ASP A 244 -8.89 -4.46 -8.24
N GLN A 245 -7.73 -4.50 -7.60
CA GLN A 245 -6.56 -3.70 -7.92
C GLN A 245 -5.32 -4.62 -7.82
N GLY A 246 -4.77 -4.99 -8.97
CA GLY A 246 -3.58 -5.85 -9.05
C GLY A 246 -3.83 -7.34 -8.86
N GLY A 247 -2.83 -8.11 -9.22
CA GLY A 247 -2.83 -9.56 -9.10
C GLY A 247 -3.56 -10.29 -10.21
N MET A 248 -3.12 -11.51 -10.46
CA MET A 248 -3.76 -12.48 -11.36
C MET A 248 -3.82 -13.83 -10.65
N VAL A 249 -4.95 -14.52 -10.75
CA VAL A 249 -5.12 -15.87 -10.21
C VAL A 249 -5.12 -16.85 -11.39
N TRP A 250 -4.27 -17.87 -11.29
CA TRP A 250 -4.18 -18.92 -12.30
C TRP A 250 -4.85 -20.19 -11.82
N LEU A 251 -5.72 -20.74 -12.67
CA LEU A 251 -6.23 -22.10 -12.56
C LEU A 251 -5.46 -23.00 -13.52
N GLU A 252 -4.88 -24.09 -13.01
CA GLU A 252 -4.30 -25.16 -13.82
C GLU A 252 -5.24 -26.35 -13.80
N THR A 253 -5.50 -26.95 -14.99
CA THR A 253 -6.26 -28.18 -15.10
C THR A 253 -5.44 -29.38 -14.61
N GLU A 254 -6.11 -30.49 -14.30
CA GLU A 254 -5.47 -31.71 -13.79
C GLU A 254 -4.96 -32.64 -14.90
N GLU A 255 -5.26 -32.30 -16.15
CA GLU A 255 -4.80 -33.06 -17.32
C GLU A 255 -3.30 -32.85 -17.63
N GLN A 256 -2.76 -33.69 -18.52
CA GLN A 256 -1.36 -33.63 -18.94
C GLN A 256 -1.23 -33.42 -20.46
N PRO A 257 -0.53 -32.39 -20.93
CA PRO A 257 -0.03 -31.24 -20.14
C PRO A 257 -1.21 -30.41 -19.60
N PRO A 258 -1.04 -29.73 -18.44
CA PRO A 258 -2.10 -28.90 -17.90
C PRO A 258 -2.38 -27.70 -18.79
N GLU A 259 -3.63 -27.28 -18.87
CA GLU A 259 -3.99 -25.97 -19.41
C GLU A 259 -4.11 -24.96 -18.26
N LYS A 260 -3.80 -23.70 -18.57
CA LYS A 260 -3.86 -22.60 -17.60
C LYS A 260 -4.86 -21.55 -18.07
N VAL A 261 -5.66 -21.06 -17.12
CA VAL A 261 -6.54 -19.92 -17.32
C VAL A 261 -6.26 -18.92 -16.22
N GLY A 262 -5.89 -17.71 -16.63
CA GLY A 262 -5.65 -16.59 -15.72
C GLY A 262 -6.89 -15.72 -15.58
N ILE A 263 -7.23 -15.33 -14.36
CA ILE A 263 -8.31 -14.40 -14.07
C ILE A 263 -7.72 -13.16 -13.38
N LYS A 264 -8.08 -11.98 -13.90
CA LYS A 264 -7.71 -10.69 -13.34
C LYS A 264 -8.95 -9.82 -13.19
N MET A 265 -9.06 -9.14 -12.07
CA MET A 265 -10.14 -8.19 -11.82
C MET A 265 -9.61 -6.76 -11.77
N ARG A 266 -10.39 -5.83 -12.31
CA ARG A 266 -10.08 -4.40 -12.25
C ARG A 266 -11.34 -3.60 -11.92
N ASN A 267 -11.24 -2.74 -10.92
CA ASN A 267 -12.23 -1.70 -10.65
C ASN A 267 -11.70 -0.39 -11.26
N VAL A 268 -12.22 -0.02 -12.41
CA VAL A 268 -11.71 1.10 -13.22
C VAL A 268 -12.60 2.32 -13.06
N ARG A 269 -11.97 3.46 -12.79
CA ARG A 269 -12.60 4.79 -12.85
C ARG A 269 -12.17 5.47 -14.16
N TRP A 270 -13.03 5.37 -15.16
CA TRP A 270 -12.75 5.91 -16.49
C TRP A 270 -12.68 7.43 -16.44
N PRO A 271 -11.54 8.07 -16.84
CA PRO A 271 -11.42 9.52 -16.85
C PRO A 271 -12.18 10.20 -17.99
N TYR A 272 -12.62 9.41 -18.98
CA TYR A 272 -13.27 9.87 -20.21
C TYR A 272 -14.62 9.19 -20.43
N GLY A 273 -15.41 9.75 -21.35
CA GLY A 273 -16.70 9.21 -21.72
C GLY A 273 -17.79 9.53 -20.70
N ASN A 274 -18.62 8.56 -20.38
CA ASN A 274 -19.73 8.72 -19.43
C ASN A 274 -19.28 8.58 -17.96
N ASN A 275 -18.00 8.40 -17.70
CA ASN A 275 -17.39 8.32 -16.38
C ASN A 275 -18.04 7.31 -15.42
N ARG A 276 -18.58 6.22 -15.94
CA ARG A 276 -19.16 5.17 -15.11
C ARG A 276 -18.06 4.25 -14.59
N PRO A 277 -17.87 4.14 -13.27
CA PRO A 277 -17.00 3.12 -12.72
C PRO A 277 -17.39 1.73 -13.22
N SER A 278 -16.40 0.88 -13.48
CA SER A 278 -16.65 -0.45 -14.01
C SER A 278 -15.79 -1.48 -13.28
N LEU A 279 -16.44 -2.52 -12.74
CA LEU A 279 -15.77 -3.72 -12.28
C LEU A 279 -15.65 -4.67 -13.46
N VAL A 280 -14.42 -4.98 -13.88
CA VAL A 280 -14.16 -5.81 -15.05
C VAL A 280 -13.41 -7.05 -14.64
N LEU A 281 -13.90 -8.21 -15.07
CA LEU A 281 -13.24 -9.48 -14.92
C LEU A 281 -12.68 -9.90 -16.28
N TYR A 282 -11.40 -10.18 -16.34
CA TYR A 282 -10.69 -10.59 -17.55
C TYR A 282 -10.24 -12.03 -17.43
N ALA A 283 -10.36 -12.80 -18.52
CA ALA A 283 -9.77 -14.13 -18.67
C ALA A 283 -8.59 -14.09 -19.62
N TYR A 284 -7.50 -14.74 -19.25
CA TYR A 284 -6.25 -14.78 -19.99
C TYR A 284 -5.82 -16.24 -20.27
N ARG A 285 -5.12 -16.44 -21.37
CA ARG A 285 -4.27 -17.61 -21.58
C ARG A 285 -2.83 -17.28 -21.20
N PRO A 286 -2.00 -18.27 -20.84
CA PRO A 286 -0.57 -18.10 -20.78
C PRO A 286 -0.07 -17.53 -22.11
N ASP A 287 0.96 -16.74 -22.09
CA ASP A 287 1.61 -16.19 -23.31
C ASP A 287 0.76 -15.21 -24.12
N GLU A 288 -0.42 -14.81 -23.64
CA GLU A 288 -1.23 -13.77 -24.29
C GLU A 288 -1.29 -12.50 -23.42
N ASP A 289 -0.84 -11.37 -24.00
CA ASP A 289 -0.88 -10.06 -23.34
C ASP A 289 -2.30 -9.47 -23.29
N ARG A 290 -3.22 -10.01 -24.11
CA ARG A 290 -4.62 -9.56 -24.18
C ARG A 290 -5.55 -10.58 -23.59
N ALA A 291 -6.55 -10.11 -22.88
CA ALA A 291 -7.62 -10.96 -22.40
C ALA A 291 -8.38 -11.62 -23.55
N VAL A 292 -8.60 -12.94 -23.47
CA VAL A 292 -9.38 -13.72 -24.45
C VAL A 292 -10.88 -13.55 -24.23
N SER A 293 -11.27 -13.16 -23.03
CA SER A 293 -12.66 -12.87 -22.69
C SER A 293 -12.72 -11.86 -21.56
N TYR A 294 -13.84 -11.16 -21.44
CA TYR A 294 -14.09 -10.27 -20.33
C TYR A 294 -15.58 -10.14 -20.03
N ALA A 295 -15.87 -9.85 -18.77
CA ALA A 295 -17.19 -9.43 -18.32
C ALA A 295 -17.04 -8.16 -17.46
N TRP A 296 -18.07 -7.31 -17.46
CA TRP A 296 -18.07 -6.11 -16.66
C TRP A 296 -19.38 -5.90 -15.92
N ALA A 297 -19.32 -5.20 -14.80
CA ALA A 297 -20.46 -4.88 -13.96
C ALA A 297 -20.30 -3.47 -13.36
N ASP A 298 -21.41 -2.92 -12.89
CA ASP A 298 -21.39 -1.73 -12.05
C ASP A 298 -20.82 -2.09 -10.67
N PRO A 299 -19.70 -1.48 -10.22
CA PRO A 299 -19.06 -1.83 -8.96
C PRO A 299 -19.88 -1.52 -7.72
N SER A 300 -20.95 -0.71 -7.84
CA SER A 300 -21.89 -0.41 -6.76
C SER A 300 -23.00 -1.45 -6.60
N ARG A 301 -23.09 -2.41 -7.54
CA ARG A 301 -24.11 -3.47 -7.52
C ARG A 301 -23.48 -4.82 -7.26
N SER A 302 -24.15 -5.67 -6.49
CA SER A 302 -23.80 -7.08 -6.38
C SER A 302 -24.09 -7.76 -7.72
N ALA A 303 -23.08 -8.28 -8.39
CA ALA A 303 -23.24 -9.01 -9.63
C ALA A 303 -22.62 -10.40 -9.52
N LEU A 304 -23.36 -11.42 -9.98
CA LEU A 304 -22.80 -12.72 -10.32
C LEU A 304 -22.42 -12.64 -11.81
N ALA A 305 -21.14 -12.78 -12.12
CA ALA A 305 -20.68 -12.91 -13.49
C ALA A 305 -20.35 -14.38 -13.78
N SER A 306 -20.92 -14.92 -14.87
CA SER A 306 -20.43 -16.15 -15.50
C SER A 306 -19.75 -15.75 -16.81
N ILE A 307 -18.53 -16.25 -17.03
CA ILE A 307 -17.73 -16.06 -18.23
C ILE A 307 -17.69 -17.37 -19.00
#